data_5dbbdfa910344db307d645ea8fc9fcd6
#
_entry.id   5dbbdfa910344db307d645ea8fc9fcd6
#
_cell.length_a   1.000
_cell.length_b   1.000
_cell.length_c   1.000
_cell.angle_alpha   90.00
_cell.angle_beta   90.00
_cell.angle_gamma   90.00
#
_symmetry.space_group_name_H-M   'P 1'
#
loop_
_entity.id
_entity.type
_entity.pdbx_description
1 polymer ?
#
loop_
_entity_poly.entity_id
_entity_poly.type
_entity_poly.pdbx_seq_one_letter_code
_entity_poly.pdbx_strand_id
1 'polypeptide(L)'
;MSIFKSCDIRGVYGVDLNERLAFDLGRAIARRHAGRAVVGGDLRASTPVLKSALIDGLCAAGAEVVDLGLLPTPAFYHAKHLLQAPVGAMVTASHNPARYNGFKLMFGDLPVEPEDVAQLAQDVSALPSACGALPPASADEERENCAQRVDTLADYEATLTAAFPGLSARRVLVDAGNGSMWQVAPAVLRACGQKVVELYCTPDGRYPNRDPNPSVPAHLQAARQAVLASGAALGVAYD
;
A
#
# COMPACT_ATOMS: atom_id res chain seq x y z
N MET A 1 4.03 -21.74 -8.20
CA MET A 1 5.10 -21.12 -7.35
C MET A 1 4.46 -20.62 -6.07
N SER A 2 5.15 -20.71 -4.91
CA SER A 2 4.61 -20.17 -3.65
C SER A 2 4.33 -18.66 -3.76
N ILE A 3 3.22 -18.21 -3.19
CA ILE A 3 2.90 -16.78 -3.04
C ILE A 3 3.74 -16.12 -1.94
N PHE A 4 4.18 -16.89 -0.97
CA PHE A 4 5.09 -16.47 0.09
C PHE A 4 6.50 -16.37 -0.50
N LYS A 5 6.97 -15.13 -0.73
CA LYS A 5 8.29 -14.82 -1.28
C LYS A 5 9.28 -14.57 -0.15
N SER A 6 10.50 -14.17 -0.47
CA SER A 6 11.52 -13.90 0.56
C SER A 6 11.19 -12.70 1.46
N CYS A 7 10.50 -11.68 0.98
CA CYS A 7 10.27 -10.44 1.75
C CYS A 7 8.82 -9.91 1.65
N ASP A 8 7.95 -10.61 0.94
CA ASP A 8 6.54 -10.24 0.80
C ASP A 8 5.67 -11.44 0.41
N ILE A 9 4.36 -11.23 0.42
CA ILE A 9 3.39 -12.19 -0.10
C ILE A 9 2.81 -11.59 -1.38
N ARG A 10 2.87 -12.32 -2.51
CA ARG A 10 2.47 -11.78 -3.80
C ARG A 10 1.91 -12.86 -4.73
N GLY A 11 0.79 -12.57 -5.38
CA GLY A 11 0.14 -13.48 -6.32
C GLY A 11 -0.90 -12.80 -7.20
N VAL A 12 -1.54 -13.57 -8.07
CA VAL A 12 -2.65 -13.10 -8.91
C VAL A 12 -3.94 -13.21 -8.11
N TYR A 13 -4.68 -12.09 -7.99
CA TYR A 13 -5.97 -12.09 -7.31
C TYR A 13 -6.99 -12.98 -8.03
N GLY A 14 -7.74 -13.76 -7.25
CA GLY A 14 -8.70 -14.75 -7.77
C GLY A 14 -8.08 -16.07 -8.24
N VAL A 15 -6.74 -16.17 -8.28
CA VAL A 15 -6.01 -17.41 -8.62
C VAL A 15 -5.15 -17.86 -7.44
N ASP A 16 -4.23 -17.02 -7.02
CA ASP A 16 -3.26 -17.32 -5.96
C ASP A 16 -3.67 -16.66 -4.63
N LEU A 17 -4.33 -15.50 -4.70
CA LEU A 17 -4.79 -14.68 -3.57
C LEU A 17 -6.30 -14.54 -3.60
N ASN A 18 -6.91 -14.62 -2.42
CA ASN A 18 -8.33 -14.35 -2.21
C ASN A 18 -8.54 -13.81 -0.79
N GLU A 19 -9.78 -13.44 -0.50
CA GLU A 19 -10.19 -12.88 0.79
C GLU A 19 -9.99 -13.88 1.94
N ARG A 20 -10.18 -15.17 1.68
CA ARG A 20 -9.97 -16.20 2.69
C ARG A 20 -8.52 -16.25 3.15
N LEU A 21 -7.58 -16.22 2.21
CA LEU A 21 -6.16 -16.16 2.53
C LEU A 21 -5.80 -14.88 3.30
N ALA A 22 -6.36 -13.73 2.88
CA ALA A 22 -6.15 -12.46 3.57
C ALA A 22 -6.65 -12.50 5.02
N PHE A 23 -7.83 -13.07 5.25
CA PHE A 23 -8.39 -13.27 6.59
C PHE A 23 -7.52 -14.18 7.44
N ASP A 24 -7.12 -15.34 6.91
CA ASP A 24 -6.28 -16.29 7.64
C ASP A 24 -4.89 -15.73 7.93
N LEU A 25 -4.34 -14.92 7.01
CA LEU A 25 -3.10 -14.17 7.23
C LEU A 25 -3.25 -13.17 8.38
N GLY A 26 -4.34 -12.40 8.44
CA GLY A 26 -4.63 -11.50 9.55
C GLY A 26 -4.65 -12.24 10.90
N ARG A 27 -5.32 -13.39 10.95
CA ARG A 27 -5.36 -14.24 12.16
C ARG A 27 -3.97 -14.74 12.56
N ALA A 28 -3.16 -15.18 11.60
CA ALA A 28 -1.82 -15.66 11.85
C ALA A 28 -0.91 -14.52 12.39
N ILE A 29 -0.98 -13.34 11.79
CA ILE A 29 -0.23 -12.17 12.23
C ILE A 29 -0.60 -11.80 13.68
N ALA A 30 -1.89 -11.63 13.99
CA ALA A 30 -2.32 -11.22 15.33
C ALA A 30 -1.99 -12.23 16.42
N ARG A 31 -2.00 -13.53 16.11
CA ARG A 31 -1.59 -14.58 17.05
C ARG A 31 -0.10 -14.54 17.38
N ARG A 32 0.71 -14.10 16.42
CA ARG A 32 2.17 -14.01 16.57
C ARG A 32 2.61 -12.68 17.20
N HIS A 33 1.92 -11.61 16.85
CA HIS A 33 2.25 -10.25 17.26
C HIS A 33 1.02 -9.61 17.89
N ALA A 34 0.96 -9.67 19.21
CA ALA A 34 -0.12 -9.02 19.96
C ALA A 34 -0.02 -7.49 19.87
N GLY A 35 -1.15 -6.81 19.99
CA GLY A 35 -1.25 -5.37 20.09
C GLY A 35 -1.79 -4.69 18.84
N ARG A 36 -1.34 -3.45 18.62
CA ARG A 36 -1.84 -2.59 17.55
C ARG A 36 -1.21 -2.95 16.20
N ALA A 37 -2.05 -3.08 15.18
CA ALA A 37 -1.66 -3.24 13.79
C ALA A 37 -2.13 -2.05 12.94
N VAL A 38 -1.26 -1.48 12.10
CA VAL A 38 -1.67 -0.52 11.07
C VAL A 38 -1.84 -1.23 9.73
N VAL A 39 -2.92 -0.94 9.03
CA VAL A 39 -3.23 -1.54 7.73
C VAL A 39 -3.49 -0.44 6.71
N GLY A 40 -2.79 -0.49 5.58
CA GLY A 40 -3.00 0.41 4.44
C GLY A 40 -3.16 -0.36 3.14
N GLY A 41 -3.47 0.34 2.06
CA GLY A 41 -3.57 -0.28 0.74
C GLY A 41 -3.28 0.68 -0.41
N ASP A 42 -2.92 0.12 -1.56
CA ASP A 42 -2.79 0.87 -2.82
C ASP A 42 -4.14 0.98 -3.56
N LEU A 43 -4.11 1.47 -4.81
CA LEU A 43 -5.31 1.72 -5.61
C LEU A 43 -5.82 0.51 -6.42
N ARG A 44 -5.20 -0.66 -6.32
CA ARG A 44 -5.61 -1.85 -7.10
C ARG A 44 -7.07 -2.21 -6.81
N ALA A 45 -7.79 -2.66 -7.83
CA ALA A 45 -9.20 -2.99 -7.72
C ALA A 45 -9.50 -4.07 -6.66
N SER A 46 -8.55 -4.99 -6.41
CA SER A 46 -8.67 -6.04 -5.39
C SER A 46 -8.22 -5.59 -3.99
N THR A 47 -7.59 -4.43 -3.85
CA THR A 47 -7.08 -3.95 -2.56
C THR A 47 -8.19 -3.77 -1.52
N PRO A 48 -9.36 -3.16 -1.82
CA PRO A 48 -10.40 -2.96 -0.81
C PRO A 48 -10.88 -4.26 -0.17
N VAL A 49 -11.15 -5.29 -0.98
CA VAL A 49 -11.67 -6.57 -0.46
C VAL A 49 -10.61 -7.38 0.29
N LEU A 50 -9.36 -7.40 -0.20
CA LEU A 50 -8.25 -8.06 0.50
C LEU A 50 -7.89 -7.34 1.81
N LYS A 51 -7.90 -6.00 1.80
CA LYS A 51 -7.64 -5.20 3.00
C LYS A 51 -8.72 -5.41 4.05
N SER A 52 -9.99 -5.41 3.63
CA SER A 52 -11.12 -5.71 4.52
C SER A 52 -10.96 -7.06 5.19
N ALA A 53 -10.73 -8.11 4.41
CA ALA A 53 -10.58 -9.47 4.93
C ALA A 53 -9.37 -9.62 5.88
N LEU A 54 -8.25 -8.94 5.56
CA LEU A 54 -7.07 -8.91 6.45
C LEU A 54 -7.41 -8.26 7.80
N ILE A 55 -8.10 -7.11 7.79
CA ILE A 55 -8.54 -6.40 8.99
C ILE A 55 -9.46 -7.31 9.82
N ASP A 56 -10.46 -7.93 9.19
CA ASP A 56 -11.38 -8.84 9.85
C ASP A 56 -10.65 -10.02 10.51
N GLY A 57 -9.62 -10.54 9.86
CA GLY A 57 -8.76 -11.59 10.41
C GLY A 57 -7.93 -11.14 11.61
N LEU A 58 -7.36 -9.94 11.56
CA LEU A 58 -6.63 -9.33 12.67
C LEU A 58 -7.56 -9.13 13.88
N CYS A 59 -8.73 -8.54 13.65
CA CYS A 59 -9.75 -8.32 14.68
C CYS A 59 -10.24 -9.63 15.30
N ALA A 60 -10.55 -10.64 14.50
CA ALA A 60 -11.00 -11.94 14.98
C ALA A 60 -9.98 -12.66 15.87
N ALA A 61 -8.71 -12.26 15.80
CA ALA A 61 -7.64 -12.78 16.66
C ALA A 61 -7.24 -11.78 17.78
N GLY A 62 -8.01 -10.70 17.99
CA GLY A 62 -7.87 -9.79 19.14
C GLY A 62 -6.88 -8.66 18.95
N ALA A 63 -6.45 -8.34 17.73
CA ALA A 63 -5.62 -7.18 17.47
C ALA A 63 -6.46 -5.87 17.48
N GLU A 64 -5.88 -4.78 17.96
CA GLU A 64 -6.38 -3.42 17.72
C GLU A 64 -5.89 -2.96 16.34
N VAL A 65 -6.79 -2.55 15.46
CA VAL A 65 -6.42 -2.19 14.08
C VAL A 65 -6.61 -0.72 13.80
N VAL A 66 -5.62 -0.09 13.18
CA VAL A 66 -5.73 1.25 12.60
C VAL A 66 -5.75 1.11 11.07
N ASP A 67 -6.91 1.42 10.46
CA ASP A 67 -7.06 1.47 9.01
C ASP A 67 -6.62 2.83 8.46
N LEU A 68 -5.51 2.86 7.73
CA LEU A 68 -4.96 4.07 7.09
C LEU A 68 -5.59 4.37 5.72
N GLY A 69 -6.46 3.50 5.22
CA GLY A 69 -7.09 3.64 3.93
C GLY A 69 -6.22 3.31 2.74
N LEU A 70 -6.41 4.09 1.67
CA LEU A 70 -5.63 3.99 0.46
C LEU A 70 -4.58 5.11 0.47
N LEU A 71 -3.30 4.73 0.41
CA LEU A 71 -2.18 5.65 0.50
C LEU A 71 -0.94 5.04 -0.18
N PRO A 72 0.07 5.85 -0.53
CA PRO A 72 1.32 5.31 -1.04
C PRO A 72 2.15 4.64 0.07
N THR A 73 2.93 3.63 -0.31
CA THR A 73 3.74 2.85 0.63
C THR A 73 4.67 3.70 1.52
N PRO A 74 5.32 4.78 1.04
CA PRO A 74 6.12 5.64 1.94
C PRO A 74 5.28 6.33 3.02
N ALA A 75 4.06 6.77 2.69
CA ALA A 75 3.15 7.34 3.68
C ALA A 75 2.68 6.29 4.71
N PHE A 76 2.51 5.04 4.27
CA PHE A 76 2.23 3.93 5.18
C PHE A 76 3.37 3.72 6.20
N TYR A 77 4.63 3.74 5.76
CA TYR A 77 5.77 3.61 6.67
C TYR A 77 5.87 4.78 7.65
N HIS A 78 5.62 6.01 7.17
CA HIS A 78 5.55 7.19 8.01
C HIS A 78 4.46 7.06 9.07
N ALA A 79 3.24 6.70 8.69
CA ALA A 79 2.12 6.50 9.60
C ALA A 79 2.39 5.41 10.64
N LYS A 80 2.98 4.28 10.23
CA LYS A 80 3.35 3.21 11.14
C LYS A 80 4.34 3.70 12.22
N HIS A 81 5.34 4.47 11.81
CA HIS A 81 6.30 5.07 12.74
C HIS A 81 5.62 6.09 13.67
N LEU A 82 4.82 7.01 13.12
CA LEU A 82 4.08 8.03 13.87
C LEU A 82 3.18 7.40 14.95
N LEU A 83 2.48 6.33 14.58
CA LEU A 83 1.54 5.63 15.48
C LEU A 83 2.23 4.61 16.40
N GLN A 84 3.54 4.43 16.28
CA GLN A 84 4.35 3.47 17.06
C GLN A 84 3.73 2.05 17.05
N ALA A 85 3.16 1.64 15.93
CA ALA A 85 2.51 0.34 15.84
C ALA A 85 3.54 -0.78 15.64
N PRO A 86 3.51 -1.85 16.45
CA PRO A 86 4.44 -2.97 16.31
C PRO A 86 4.24 -3.75 15.01
N VAL A 87 3.03 -3.75 14.45
CA VAL A 87 2.69 -4.47 13.22
C VAL A 87 2.26 -3.50 12.14
N GLY A 88 2.76 -3.71 10.93
CA GLY A 88 2.31 -3.01 9.73
C GLY A 88 1.99 -3.97 8.60
N ALA A 89 0.87 -3.75 7.91
CA ALA A 89 0.48 -4.50 6.72
C ALA A 89 0.00 -3.58 5.60
N MET A 90 0.75 -3.51 4.52
CA MET A 90 0.40 -2.76 3.31
C MET A 90 -0.08 -3.71 2.22
N VAL A 91 -1.34 -3.55 1.82
CA VAL A 91 -1.94 -4.36 0.74
C VAL A 91 -1.56 -3.75 -0.60
N THR A 92 -0.63 -4.40 -1.30
CA THR A 92 -0.06 -3.90 -2.56
C THR A 92 0.72 -5.00 -3.28
N ALA A 93 0.89 -4.85 -4.58
CA ALA A 93 1.88 -5.61 -5.36
C ALA A 93 2.94 -4.69 -6.00
N SER A 94 3.15 -3.47 -5.44
CA SER A 94 4.15 -2.52 -5.97
C SER A 94 3.93 -2.31 -7.49
N HIS A 95 4.97 -2.39 -8.28
CA HIS A 95 4.97 -2.18 -9.74
C HIS A 95 4.50 -3.37 -10.57
N ASN A 96 3.95 -4.42 -9.98
CA ASN A 96 3.41 -5.56 -10.75
C ASN A 96 2.15 -5.16 -11.53
N PRO A 97 1.83 -5.85 -12.64
CA PRO A 97 0.60 -5.61 -13.40
C PRO A 97 -0.67 -5.62 -12.54
N ALA A 98 -1.72 -4.94 -13.01
CA ALA A 98 -2.96 -4.70 -12.26
C ALA A 98 -3.62 -5.96 -11.65
N ARG A 99 -3.47 -7.14 -12.30
CA ARG A 99 -4.04 -8.41 -11.83
C ARG A 99 -3.36 -8.99 -10.58
N TYR A 100 -2.14 -8.52 -10.25
CA TYR A 100 -1.44 -8.94 -9.04
C TYR A 100 -1.88 -8.11 -7.84
N ASN A 101 -1.79 -8.72 -6.65
CA ASN A 101 -1.82 -8.02 -5.37
C ASN A 101 -0.94 -8.77 -4.38
N GLY A 102 -0.90 -8.31 -3.13
CA GLY A 102 -0.09 -8.95 -2.10
C GLY A 102 -0.07 -8.17 -0.79
N PHE A 103 0.86 -8.55 0.07
CA PHE A 103 1.01 -7.97 1.40
C PHE A 103 2.49 -7.71 1.68
N LYS A 104 2.83 -6.44 1.90
CA LYS A 104 4.12 -6.04 2.51
C LYS A 104 3.91 -5.92 3.99
N LEU A 105 4.71 -6.63 4.76
CA LEU A 105 4.58 -6.71 6.22
C LEU A 105 5.79 -6.07 6.91
N MET A 106 5.55 -5.54 8.10
CA MET A 106 6.59 -5.06 9.01
C MET A 106 6.29 -5.58 10.42
N PHE A 107 7.31 -6.12 11.07
CA PHE A 107 7.27 -6.48 12.48
C PHE A 107 8.38 -5.68 13.20
N GLY A 108 7.98 -4.90 14.23
CA GLY A 108 8.88 -3.88 14.76
C GLY A 108 9.16 -2.77 13.73
N ASP A 109 10.40 -2.29 13.66
CA ASP A 109 10.77 -1.15 12.82
C ASP A 109 11.21 -1.53 11.40
N LEU A 110 11.38 -2.80 11.11
CA LEU A 110 11.90 -3.31 9.84
C LEU A 110 10.86 -4.12 9.07
N PRO A 111 10.99 -4.19 7.73
CA PRO A 111 10.28 -5.17 6.92
C PRO A 111 10.58 -6.60 7.40
N VAL A 112 9.60 -7.49 7.20
CA VAL A 112 9.75 -8.92 7.52
C VAL A 112 10.92 -9.56 6.80
N GLU A 113 11.60 -10.48 7.48
CA GLU A 113 12.66 -11.32 6.93
C GLU A 113 12.10 -12.59 6.27
N PRO A 114 12.91 -13.31 5.48
CA PRO A 114 12.46 -14.56 4.83
C PRO A 114 11.92 -15.58 5.80
N GLU A 115 12.49 -15.68 6.98
CA GLU A 115 12.10 -16.57 8.07
C GLU A 115 10.70 -16.25 8.60
N ASP A 116 10.38 -14.96 8.75
CA ASP A 116 9.04 -14.51 9.18
C ASP A 116 7.99 -14.91 8.14
N VAL A 117 8.28 -14.71 6.85
CA VAL A 117 7.38 -15.08 5.77
C VAL A 117 7.17 -16.56 5.68
N ALA A 118 8.24 -17.36 5.84
CA ALA A 118 8.16 -18.81 5.85
C ALA A 118 7.34 -19.33 7.04
N GLN A 119 7.50 -18.71 8.20
CA GLN A 119 6.74 -19.07 9.39
C GLN A 119 5.26 -18.69 9.25
N LEU A 120 4.94 -17.52 8.70
CA LEU A 120 3.55 -17.14 8.40
C LEU A 120 2.89 -18.13 7.43
N ALA A 121 3.63 -18.64 6.43
CA ALA A 121 3.11 -19.66 5.53
C ALA A 121 2.72 -20.95 6.27
N GLN A 122 3.53 -21.37 7.24
CA GLN A 122 3.22 -22.51 8.09
C GLN A 122 2.02 -22.23 9.00
N ASP A 123 1.98 -21.07 9.65
CA ASP A 123 0.92 -20.66 10.55
C ASP A 123 -0.44 -20.61 9.82
N VAL A 124 -0.49 -20.01 8.62
CA VAL A 124 -1.68 -19.97 7.77
C VAL A 124 -2.12 -21.39 7.38
N SER A 125 -1.17 -22.25 7.01
CA SER A 125 -1.47 -23.65 6.64
C SER A 125 -1.96 -24.50 7.81
N ALA A 126 -1.55 -24.19 9.02
CA ALA A 126 -1.96 -24.88 10.24
C ALA A 126 -3.34 -24.42 10.77
N LEU A 127 -3.88 -23.32 10.25
CA LEU A 127 -5.23 -22.90 10.62
C LEU A 127 -6.25 -23.93 10.13
N PRO A 128 -7.26 -24.26 10.94
CA PRO A 128 -8.32 -25.17 10.50
C PRO A 128 -8.90 -24.68 9.18
N SER A 129 -8.86 -25.53 8.16
CA SER A 129 -9.51 -25.26 6.88
C SER A 129 -11.02 -25.20 7.17
N ALA A 130 -11.52 -24.02 7.52
CA ALA A 130 -12.95 -23.85 7.64
C ALA A 130 -13.54 -24.02 6.24
N CYS A 131 -14.07 -25.20 5.99
CA CYS A 131 -14.89 -25.50 4.82
C CYS A 131 -16.18 -24.65 4.97
N GLY A 132 -16.19 -23.43 4.44
CA GLY A 132 -17.32 -22.52 4.55
C GLY A 132 -17.00 -21.13 4.03
N ALA A 133 -18.02 -20.34 3.79
CA ALA A 133 -17.91 -18.91 3.52
C ALA A 133 -17.04 -18.25 4.61
N LEU A 134 -16.33 -17.17 4.24
CA LEU A 134 -15.76 -16.25 5.24
C LEU A 134 -16.84 -15.99 6.29
N PRO A 135 -16.49 -15.94 7.59
CA PRO A 135 -17.46 -15.45 8.56
C PRO A 135 -18.03 -14.15 7.99
N PRO A 136 -19.35 -13.93 8.10
CA PRO A 136 -19.91 -12.65 7.69
C PRO A 136 -19.00 -11.58 8.29
N ALA A 137 -18.67 -10.56 7.48
CA ALA A 137 -17.93 -9.41 7.99
C ALA A 137 -18.51 -9.11 9.37
N SER A 138 -17.65 -9.09 10.39
CA SER A 138 -18.07 -8.85 11.77
C SER A 138 -19.10 -7.72 11.74
N ALA A 139 -20.20 -7.86 12.46
CA ALA A 139 -21.27 -6.85 12.46
C ALA A 139 -20.62 -5.48 12.55
N ASP A 140 -21.11 -4.50 11.80
CA ASP A 140 -20.44 -3.19 11.64
C ASP A 140 -19.99 -2.62 12.99
N GLU A 141 -20.75 -2.85 14.06
CA GLU A 141 -20.41 -2.48 15.42
C GLU A 141 -19.17 -3.18 16.00
N GLU A 142 -18.96 -4.48 15.74
CA GLU A 142 -17.77 -5.20 16.22
C GLU A 142 -16.53 -4.75 15.47
N ARG A 143 -16.67 -4.40 14.20
CA ARG A 143 -15.61 -3.89 13.37
C ARG A 143 -15.24 -2.45 13.75
N GLU A 144 -16.21 -1.59 14.00
CA GLU A 144 -15.98 -0.23 14.50
C GLU A 144 -15.26 -0.22 15.85
N ASN A 145 -15.52 -1.21 16.70
CA ASN A 145 -14.83 -1.37 17.98
C ASN A 145 -13.39 -1.89 17.85
N CYS A 146 -13.06 -2.61 16.79
CA CYS A 146 -11.73 -3.18 16.57
C CYS A 146 -10.87 -2.35 15.61
N ALA A 147 -11.45 -1.76 14.57
CA ALA A 147 -10.70 -1.07 13.51
C ALA A 147 -11.09 0.41 13.44
N GLN A 148 -10.17 1.27 13.83
CA GLN A 148 -10.35 2.72 13.72
C GLN A 148 -9.75 3.24 12.41
N ARG A 149 -10.49 4.07 11.67
CA ARG A 149 -9.98 4.80 10.51
C ARG A 149 -9.21 6.03 10.95
N VAL A 150 -7.96 6.17 10.46
CA VAL A 150 -7.11 7.34 10.69
C VAL A 150 -6.52 7.83 9.37
N ASP A 151 -6.64 9.12 9.10
CA ASP A 151 -5.97 9.77 7.96
C ASP A 151 -4.66 10.40 8.43
N THR A 152 -3.56 10.02 7.80
CA THR A 152 -2.21 10.52 8.12
C THR A 152 -1.53 11.19 6.91
N LEU A 153 -2.25 11.34 5.78
CA LEU A 153 -1.64 11.90 4.58
C LEU A 153 -1.22 13.36 4.76
N ALA A 154 -2.04 14.17 5.41
CA ALA A 154 -1.72 15.58 5.67
C ALA A 154 -0.44 15.73 6.51
N ASP A 155 -0.25 14.88 7.52
CA ASP A 155 0.97 14.88 8.35
C ASP A 155 2.20 14.45 7.54
N TYR A 156 2.06 13.43 6.69
CA TYR A 156 3.12 12.99 5.78
C TYR A 156 3.52 14.10 4.80
N GLU A 157 2.55 14.78 4.18
CA GLU A 157 2.78 15.90 3.26
C GLU A 157 3.47 17.09 3.96
N ALA A 158 3.03 17.42 5.17
CA ALA A 158 3.64 18.46 5.98
C ALA A 158 5.09 18.13 6.35
N THR A 159 5.36 16.89 6.76
CA THR A 159 6.71 16.40 7.07
C THR A 159 7.63 16.50 5.88
N LEU A 160 7.20 16.06 4.69
CA LEU A 160 7.98 16.16 3.47
C LEU A 160 8.23 17.63 3.08
N THR A 161 7.22 18.48 3.17
CA THR A 161 7.35 19.90 2.82
C THR A 161 8.34 20.61 3.74
N ALA A 162 8.29 20.33 5.03
CA ALA A 162 9.21 20.90 6.02
C ALA A 162 10.66 20.45 5.83
N ALA A 163 10.89 19.26 5.28
CA ALA A 163 12.22 18.72 5.02
C ALA A 163 12.96 19.43 3.88
N PHE A 164 12.26 20.18 3.01
CA PHE A 164 12.84 20.82 1.83
C PHE A 164 12.51 22.32 1.73
N PRO A 165 12.94 23.14 2.69
CA PRO A 165 12.69 24.58 2.66
C PRO A 165 13.57 25.27 1.59
N GLY A 166 13.04 26.33 0.99
CA GLY A 166 13.83 27.28 0.18
C GLY A 166 14.32 26.72 -1.17
N LEU A 167 13.67 25.73 -1.73
CA LEU A 167 14.01 25.23 -3.06
C LEU A 167 13.74 26.28 -4.14
N SER A 168 14.69 26.45 -5.08
CA SER A 168 14.49 27.30 -6.25
C SER A 168 13.35 26.76 -7.11
N ALA A 169 12.40 27.61 -7.46
CA ALA A 169 11.24 27.24 -8.27
C ALA A 169 11.66 26.70 -9.64
N ARG A 170 11.24 25.50 -9.97
CA ARG A 170 11.43 24.84 -11.26
C ARG A 170 10.11 24.30 -11.78
N ARG A 171 10.04 24.08 -13.10
CA ARG A 171 8.95 23.29 -13.67
C ARG A 171 9.34 21.82 -13.60
N VAL A 172 8.49 21.01 -12.94
CA VAL A 172 8.70 19.57 -12.71
C VAL A 172 7.50 18.82 -13.26
N LEU A 173 7.74 17.78 -14.07
CA LEU A 173 6.69 16.87 -14.49
C LEU A 173 6.58 15.74 -13.45
N VAL A 174 5.35 15.46 -13.03
CA VAL A 174 5.00 14.31 -12.17
C VAL A 174 4.19 13.33 -12.99
N ASP A 175 4.72 12.14 -13.21
CA ASP A 175 4.01 11.00 -13.78
C ASP A 175 3.67 10.02 -12.64
N ALA A 176 2.42 10.06 -12.17
CA ALA A 176 1.94 9.18 -11.12
C ALA A 176 1.51 7.79 -11.64
N GLY A 177 1.51 7.57 -12.95
CA GLY A 177 1.10 6.28 -13.55
C GLY A 177 -0.27 5.78 -13.12
N ASN A 178 -1.20 6.68 -12.78
CA ASN A 178 -2.50 6.39 -12.16
C ASN A 178 -2.41 5.73 -10.76
N GLY A 179 -1.21 5.68 -10.16
CA GLY A 179 -0.90 5.01 -8.89
C GLY A 179 -1.09 5.90 -7.66
N SER A 180 -0.68 5.40 -6.51
CA SER A 180 -0.99 5.96 -5.19
C SER A 180 -0.34 7.32 -4.89
N MET A 181 0.69 7.73 -5.66
CA MET A 181 1.32 9.05 -5.53
C MET A 181 0.56 10.19 -6.24
N TRP A 182 -0.59 9.91 -6.85
CA TRP A 182 -1.35 10.83 -7.71
C TRP A 182 -1.68 12.18 -7.04
N GLN A 183 -1.96 12.20 -5.74
CA GLN A 183 -2.26 13.44 -5.00
C GLN A 183 -1.04 13.94 -4.21
N VAL A 184 -0.30 13.05 -3.56
CA VAL A 184 0.79 13.41 -2.64
C VAL A 184 1.95 14.09 -3.38
N ALA A 185 2.43 13.51 -4.48
CA ALA A 185 3.58 14.05 -5.18
C ALA A 185 3.34 15.46 -5.77
N PRO A 186 2.21 15.72 -6.45
CA PRO A 186 1.89 17.08 -6.90
C PRO A 186 1.71 18.07 -5.76
N ALA A 187 1.04 17.69 -4.67
CA ALA A 187 0.77 18.55 -3.52
C ALA A 187 2.07 18.98 -2.84
N VAL A 188 2.92 18.01 -2.47
CA VAL A 188 4.20 18.28 -1.80
C VAL A 188 5.12 19.16 -2.68
N LEU A 189 5.26 18.84 -3.96
CA LEU A 189 6.11 19.63 -4.85
C LEU A 189 5.62 21.06 -5.01
N ARG A 190 4.30 21.29 -5.09
CA ARG A 190 3.72 22.63 -5.09
C ARG A 190 3.98 23.38 -3.78
N ALA A 191 3.78 22.71 -2.65
CA ALA A 191 4.07 23.26 -1.33
C ALA A 191 5.55 23.64 -1.17
N CYS A 192 6.47 22.90 -1.81
CA CYS A 192 7.89 23.23 -1.92
C CYS A 192 8.21 24.30 -3.00
N GLY A 193 7.20 24.98 -3.55
CA GLY A 193 7.39 26.09 -4.50
C GLY A 193 7.63 25.66 -5.97
N GLN A 194 7.43 24.40 -6.33
CA GLN A 194 7.65 23.93 -7.68
C GLN A 194 6.43 24.19 -8.59
N LYS A 195 6.67 24.41 -9.89
CA LYS A 195 5.62 24.49 -10.93
C LYS A 195 5.37 23.10 -11.48
N VAL A 196 4.33 22.42 -11.00
CA VAL A 196 4.05 21.03 -11.32
C VAL A 196 3.24 20.89 -12.61
N VAL A 197 3.72 20.04 -13.51
CA VAL A 197 2.98 19.52 -14.68
C VAL A 197 2.58 18.09 -14.34
N GLU A 198 1.29 17.81 -14.36
CA GLU A 198 0.76 16.49 -14.01
C GLU A 198 0.59 15.62 -15.25
N LEU A 199 1.03 14.37 -15.16
CA LEU A 199 0.81 13.31 -16.12
C LEU A 199 0.28 12.08 -15.38
N TYR A 200 -0.86 11.54 -15.82
CA TYR A 200 -1.49 10.36 -15.23
C TYR A 200 -1.71 10.47 -13.71
N CYS A 201 -2.01 11.67 -13.22
CA CYS A 201 -2.34 11.96 -11.82
C CYS A 201 -3.84 11.82 -11.51
N THR A 202 -4.57 11.00 -12.27
CA THR A 202 -5.94 10.56 -11.96
C THR A 202 -5.87 9.12 -11.46
N PRO A 203 -6.38 8.81 -10.24
CA PRO A 203 -6.25 7.48 -9.66
C PRO A 203 -7.05 6.44 -10.45
N ASP A 204 -6.40 5.35 -10.86
CA ASP A 204 -7.08 4.20 -11.50
C ASP A 204 -6.24 2.93 -11.32
N GLY A 205 -6.70 2.03 -10.46
CA GLY A 205 -6.01 0.75 -10.17
C GLY A 205 -5.93 -0.24 -11.34
N ARG A 206 -6.49 0.10 -12.52
CA ARG A 206 -6.31 -0.64 -13.77
C ARG A 206 -5.05 -0.23 -14.52
N TYR A 207 -4.45 0.91 -14.16
CA TYR A 207 -3.25 1.50 -14.79
C TYR A 207 -3.40 1.66 -16.32
N PRO A 208 -4.42 2.40 -16.83
CA PRO A 208 -4.78 2.41 -18.24
C PRO A 208 -3.76 3.08 -19.16
N ASN A 209 -2.88 3.93 -18.62
CA ASN A 209 -1.99 4.76 -19.43
C ASN A 209 -0.59 4.17 -19.61
N ARG A 210 -0.09 3.47 -18.62
CA ARG A 210 1.17 2.72 -18.67
C ARG A 210 1.19 1.62 -17.61
N ASP A 211 2.01 0.61 -17.84
CA ASP A 211 2.34 -0.37 -16.81
C ASP A 211 2.95 0.33 -15.59
N PRO A 212 2.61 -0.08 -14.36
CA PRO A 212 3.09 0.60 -13.15
C PRO A 212 4.61 0.62 -12.98
N ASN A 213 5.36 -0.22 -13.68
CA ASN A 213 6.81 -0.29 -13.55
C ASN A 213 7.55 0.83 -14.29
N PRO A 214 8.05 1.89 -13.61
CA PRO A 214 8.78 2.99 -14.25
C PRO A 214 10.25 2.64 -14.56
N SER A 215 10.75 1.49 -14.13
CA SER A 215 12.13 1.07 -14.47
C SER A 215 12.28 0.61 -15.91
N VAL A 216 11.18 0.37 -16.61
CA VAL A 216 11.18 -0.02 -18.03
C VAL A 216 11.14 1.24 -18.89
N PRO A 217 12.20 1.53 -19.68
CA PRO A 217 12.30 2.78 -20.48
C PRO A 217 11.12 3.00 -21.44
N ALA A 218 10.54 1.92 -21.97
CA ALA A 218 9.38 2.00 -22.85
C ALA A 218 8.14 2.62 -22.16
N HIS A 219 7.96 2.42 -20.88
CA HIS A 219 6.85 2.97 -20.10
C HIS A 219 6.98 4.48 -19.86
N LEU A 220 8.17 5.06 -20.05
CA LEU A 220 8.45 6.47 -19.81
C LEU A 220 8.36 7.35 -21.05
N GLN A 221 7.97 6.83 -22.21
CA GLN A 221 7.96 7.60 -23.45
C GLN A 221 7.06 8.82 -23.40
N ALA A 222 5.84 8.66 -22.86
CA ALA A 222 4.90 9.77 -22.70
C ALA A 222 5.43 10.83 -21.72
N ALA A 223 6.05 10.41 -20.61
CA ALA A 223 6.67 11.30 -19.65
C ALA A 223 7.82 12.10 -20.29
N ARG A 224 8.68 11.45 -21.08
CA ARG A 224 9.77 12.14 -21.83
C ARG A 224 9.25 13.17 -22.80
N GLN A 225 8.21 12.84 -23.57
CA GLN A 225 7.57 13.79 -24.50
C GLN A 225 6.94 14.97 -23.74
N ALA A 226 6.27 14.71 -22.64
CA ALA A 226 5.63 15.76 -21.83
C ALA A 226 6.65 16.68 -21.15
N VAL A 227 7.81 16.17 -20.72
CA VAL A 227 8.94 16.99 -20.22
C VAL A 227 9.39 17.96 -21.30
N LEU A 228 9.65 17.47 -22.51
CA LEU A 228 10.10 18.32 -23.63
C LEU A 228 9.04 19.35 -24.02
N ALA A 229 7.78 18.94 -24.17
CA ALA A 229 6.69 19.81 -24.59
C ALA A 229 6.36 20.91 -23.55
N SER A 230 6.47 20.58 -22.26
CA SER A 230 6.19 21.53 -21.18
C SER A 230 7.37 22.44 -20.83
N GLY A 231 8.58 22.15 -21.30
CA GLY A 231 9.80 22.79 -20.86
C GLY A 231 10.13 22.53 -19.38
N ALA A 232 9.73 21.38 -18.85
CA ALA A 232 10.06 20.98 -17.50
C ALA A 232 11.57 20.71 -17.38
N ALA A 233 12.16 21.11 -16.26
CA ALA A 233 13.59 20.89 -15.99
C ALA A 233 13.89 19.40 -15.74
N LEU A 234 12.91 18.65 -15.23
CA LEU A 234 12.97 17.20 -15.00
C LEU A 234 11.56 16.60 -14.94
N GLY A 235 11.49 15.27 -15.10
CA GLY A 235 10.30 14.47 -14.84
C GLY A 235 10.58 13.42 -13.78
N VAL A 236 9.60 13.17 -12.93
CA VAL A 236 9.63 12.12 -11.90
C VAL A 236 8.47 11.17 -12.17
N ALA A 237 8.77 9.88 -12.33
CA ALA A 237 7.78 8.83 -12.53
C ALA A 237 7.76 7.89 -11.31
N TYR A 238 6.55 7.58 -10.85
CA TYR A 238 6.32 6.75 -9.67
C TYR A 238 5.84 5.34 -10.06
N ASP A 239 6.13 4.36 -9.19
CA ASP A 239 5.61 2.99 -9.30
C ASP A 239 4.23 2.83 -8.63
#